data_6f46f0306473a3318004aca993991f24
#
_entry.id   6f46f0306473a3318004aca993991f24
#
_cell.length_a   1.000
_cell.length_b   1.000
_cell.length_c   1.000
_cell.angle_alpha   90.00
_cell.angle_beta   90.00
_cell.angle_gamma   90.00
#
_symmetry.space_group_name_H-M   'P 1'
#
loop_
_entity.id
_entity.type
_entity.pdbx_description
1 polymer ?
#
loop_
_entity_poly.entity_id
_entity_poly.type
_entity_poly.pdbx_seq_one_letter_code
_entity_poly.pdbx_strand_id
1 'polypeptide(L)'
;MHASGPGREYPSCTGRTPGYWKQQQHFVDWPAPYVPVTTTGITTTTATLFHQAGFHGSQLSGLTLLDALGEQGNAGGYGALARHIVAALLNAASGKTPVLSVMAVHTIWNDFVATGRYEPTAGVHWDAEKIVVYLKSTMPL
;
A
#
# COMPACT_ATOMS: atom_id res chain seq x y z
N MET A 1 15.76 21.01 -8.76
CA MET A 1 16.16 20.51 -8.51
C MET A 1 16.40 20.20 -8.09
N HIS A 2 16.50 20.50 -8.13
CA HIS A 2 16.94 19.98 -7.73
C HIS A 2 17.30 20.00 -7.12
N ALA A 3 16.84 20.27 -6.79
CA ALA A 3 17.55 20.38 -6.32
C ALA A 3 18.31 20.25 -6.21
N SER A 4 18.34 20.72 -6.48
CA SER A 4 19.32 20.27 -6.47
C SER A 4 20.39 20.78 -6.12
N GLY A 5 20.49 21.29 -5.42
CA GLY A 5 21.81 21.77 -5.41
C GLY A 5 22.75 20.76 -5.92
N PRO A 6 23.85 21.15 -6.46
CA PRO A 6 24.79 20.22 -7.06
C PRO A 6 25.17 19.14 -6.05
N GLY A 7 25.09 17.91 -6.50
CA GLY A 7 25.45 16.79 -5.65
C GLY A 7 24.52 16.55 -4.51
N ARG A 8 23.45 17.30 -4.44
CA ARG A 8 22.48 17.14 -3.36
C ARG A 8 21.20 16.61 -3.97
N GLU A 9 20.91 15.38 -3.68
CA GLU A 9 19.67 14.76 -4.14
C GLU A 9 18.97 14.16 -2.95
N TYR A 10 17.70 14.49 -2.81
CA TYR A 10 16.88 13.86 -1.82
C TYR A 10 16.20 12.66 -2.44
N PRO A 11 16.01 11.58 -1.67
CA PRO A 11 15.24 10.46 -2.18
C PRO A 11 13.88 10.95 -2.64
N SER A 12 13.53 10.63 -3.87
CA SER A 12 12.23 11.02 -4.40
C SER A 12 11.31 9.82 -4.42
N CYS A 13 10.02 10.08 -4.21
CA CYS A 13 9.01 9.06 -4.29
C CYS A 13 8.63 8.87 -5.74
N THR A 14 8.73 7.64 -6.23
CA THR A 14 8.31 7.25 -7.56
C THR A 14 7.21 6.21 -7.46
N GLY A 15 6.41 6.28 -6.40
CA GLY A 15 5.35 5.33 -6.17
C GLY A 15 4.29 5.37 -7.23
N ARG A 16 3.70 4.22 -7.48
CA ARG A 16 2.63 4.05 -8.45
C ARG A 16 1.29 3.98 -7.74
N THR A 17 0.25 4.42 -8.44
CA THR A 17 -1.11 4.46 -7.90
C THR A 17 -1.73 3.07 -7.79
N PRO A 18 -2.83 2.92 -7.03
CA PRO A 18 -3.57 1.66 -7.04
C PRO A 18 -3.98 1.23 -8.44
N GLY A 19 -4.34 2.18 -9.31
CA GLY A 19 -4.70 1.87 -10.67
C GLY A 19 -3.59 1.21 -11.46
N TYR A 20 -2.34 1.59 -11.21
CA TYR A 20 -1.20 0.95 -11.84
C TYR A 20 -1.06 -0.49 -11.40
N TRP A 21 -1.06 -0.71 -10.09
CA TRP A 21 -0.77 -2.04 -9.55
C TRP A 21 -1.85 -3.07 -9.87
N LYS A 22 -3.09 -2.65 -10.12
CA LYS A 22 -4.16 -3.60 -10.40
C LYS A 22 -4.27 -4.01 -11.86
N GLN A 23 -3.48 -3.38 -12.74
CA GLN A 23 -3.52 -3.72 -14.16
C GLN A 23 -2.73 -4.99 -14.42
N GLN A 24 -3.32 -5.88 -15.22
CA GLN A 24 -2.75 -7.19 -15.46
C GLN A 24 -1.33 -7.11 -16.05
N GLN A 25 -1.10 -6.13 -16.92
CA GLN A 25 0.22 -5.98 -17.53
C GLN A 25 1.31 -5.62 -16.52
N HIS A 26 0.94 -5.17 -15.32
CA HIS A 26 1.89 -4.81 -14.28
C HIS A 26 2.03 -5.87 -13.20
N PHE A 27 1.37 -7.02 -13.34
CA PHE A 27 1.50 -8.08 -12.34
C PHE A 27 2.94 -8.59 -12.24
N VAL A 28 3.69 -8.53 -13.35
CA VAL A 28 5.10 -8.95 -13.34
C VAL A 28 5.98 -8.04 -12.49
N ASP A 29 5.49 -6.84 -12.20
CA ASP A 29 6.25 -5.87 -11.39
C ASP A 29 6.01 -6.01 -9.89
N TRP A 30 5.09 -6.89 -9.49
CA TRP A 30 4.81 -7.05 -8.07
C TRP A 30 6.04 -7.60 -7.36
N PRO A 31 6.47 -6.94 -6.27
CA PRO A 31 7.66 -7.40 -5.54
C PRO A 31 7.34 -8.65 -4.72
N ALA A 32 8.30 -9.59 -4.71
CA ALA A 32 8.17 -10.73 -3.82
C ALA A 32 8.13 -10.26 -2.37
N PRO A 33 7.39 -10.90 -1.49
CA PRO A 33 6.66 -12.16 -1.67
C PRO A 33 5.19 -11.98 -2.08
N TYR A 34 4.80 -10.82 -2.56
CA TYR A 34 3.39 -10.52 -2.82
C TYR A 34 2.99 -11.01 -4.19
N VAL A 35 1.87 -11.73 -4.25
CA VAL A 35 1.39 -12.43 -5.45
C VAL A 35 0.04 -11.88 -5.84
N PRO A 36 -0.11 -11.37 -7.07
CA PRO A 36 -1.39 -10.75 -7.49
C PRO A 36 -2.51 -11.75 -7.74
N VAL A 37 -2.24 -12.86 -8.38
CA VAL A 37 -3.26 -13.84 -8.73
C VAL A 37 -2.74 -15.24 -8.50
N THR A 38 -3.66 -16.16 -8.22
CA THR A 38 -3.31 -17.57 -8.08
C THR A 38 -3.01 -18.14 -9.46
N THR A 39 -1.88 -18.81 -9.59
CA THR A 39 -1.51 -19.52 -10.81
C THR A 39 -1.27 -20.99 -10.49
N THR A 40 -1.68 -21.85 -11.40
CA THR A 40 -1.49 -23.28 -11.25
C THR A 40 -0.54 -23.79 -12.34
N GLY A 41 0.21 -24.83 -12.01
CA GLY A 41 1.17 -25.40 -12.93
C GLY A 41 1.80 -26.58 -12.25
N ILE A 42 3.13 -26.77 -12.44
CA ILE A 42 3.86 -27.79 -11.70
C ILE A 42 3.73 -27.51 -10.20
N THR A 43 3.84 -26.24 -9.82
CA THR A 43 3.55 -25.79 -8.46
C THR A 43 2.45 -24.74 -8.53
N THR A 44 1.65 -24.66 -7.47
CA THR A 44 0.60 -23.64 -7.36
C THR A 44 1.14 -22.47 -6.55
N THR A 45 1.03 -21.27 -7.13
CA THR A 45 1.35 -20.04 -6.43
C THR A 45 0.03 -19.35 -6.11
N THR A 46 -0.22 -19.13 -4.82
CA THR A 46 -1.50 -18.60 -4.34
C THR A 46 -1.45 -17.09 -4.19
N ALA A 47 -2.50 -16.40 -4.65
CA ALA A 47 -2.62 -14.96 -4.47
C ALA A 47 -2.54 -14.61 -2.98
N THR A 48 -1.83 -13.52 -2.68
CA THR A 48 -1.62 -13.08 -1.31
C THR A 48 -2.91 -12.45 -0.77
N LEU A 49 -3.38 -12.94 0.38
CA LEU A 49 -4.53 -12.35 1.04
C LEU A 49 -4.10 -11.11 1.82
N PHE A 50 -5.04 -10.18 1.98
CA PHE A 50 -4.77 -8.92 2.66
C PHE A 50 -4.20 -9.16 4.07
N HIS A 51 -4.83 -10.05 4.83
CA HIS A 51 -4.35 -10.30 6.19
C HIS A 51 -3.01 -11.03 6.22
N GLN A 52 -2.67 -11.78 5.18
CA GLN A 52 -1.39 -12.48 5.10
C GLN A 52 -0.23 -11.52 4.86
N ALA A 53 -0.53 -10.34 4.34
CA ALA A 53 0.49 -9.34 4.04
C ALA A 53 0.88 -8.51 5.26
N GLY A 54 0.35 -8.83 6.44
CA GLY A 54 0.71 -8.14 7.67
C GLY A 54 -0.29 -7.11 8.13
N PHE A 55 -1.50 -7.12 7.56
CA PHE A 55 -2.54 -6.15 7.90
C PHE A 55 -3.56 -6.78 8.81
N HIS A 56 -3.72 -6.22 10.01
CA HIS A 56 -4.61 -6.73 11.04
C HIS A 56 -6.06 -6.32 10.81
N GLY A 57 -6.96 -6.91 11.59
CA GLY A 57 -8.38 -6.62 11.52
C GLY A 57 -9.10 -7.59 10.61
N SER A 58 -10.41 -7.65 10.77
CA SER A 58 -11.24 -8.60 10.03
C SER A 58 -11.97 -7.96 8.86
N GLN A 59 -11.83 -6.64 8.68
CA GLN A 59 -12.63 -5.89 7.71
C GLN A 59 -12.42 -6.38 6.27
N LEU A 60 -11.18 -6.76 5.95
CA LEU A 60 -10.83 -7.16 4.60
C LEU A 60 -10.10 -8.50 4.57
N SER A 61 -10.25 -9.31 5.63
CA SER A 61 -9.43 -10.50 5.80
C SER A 61 -9.63 -11.55 4.71
N GLY A 62 -10.80 -11.58 4.09
CA GLY A 62 -11.08 -12.55 3.03
C GLY A 62 -10.68 -12.09 1.64
N LEU A 63 -10.18 -10.87 1.49
CA LEU A 63 -9.83 -10.33 0.18
C LEU A 63 -8.35 -10.54 -0.10
N THR A 64 -8.01 -10.69 -1.38
CA THR A 64 -6.61 -10.67 -1.80
C THR A 64 -6.13 -9.22 -1.86
N LEU A 65 -4.82 -9.04 -1.96
CA LEU A 65 -4.27 -7.71 -2.18
C LEU A 65 -4.83 -7.09 -3.46
N LEU A 66 -4.96 -7.89 -4.51
CA LEU A 66 -5.52 -7.40 -5.77
C LEU A 66 -6.96 -6.97 -5.61
N ASP A 67 -7.78 -7.74 -4.87
CA ASP A 67 -9.16 -7.36 -4.59
C ASP A 67 -9.22 -6.01 -3.88
N ALA A 68 -8.33 -5.80 -2.90
CA ALA A 68 -8.30 -4.55 -2.15
C ALA A 68 -7.93 -3.37 -3.04
N LEU A 69 -7.03 -3.58 -4.00
CA LEU A 69 -6.64 -2.53 -4.94
C LEU A 69 -7.82 -2.10 -5.82
N GLY A 70 -8.73 -3.02 -6.11
CA GLY A 70 -9.89 -2.74 -6.95
C GLY A 70 -11.13 -2.35 -6.18
N GLU A 71 -11.05 -2.21 -4.86
CA GLU A 71 -12.22 -1.94 -4.03
C GLU A 71 -12.83 -0.59 -4.36
N GLN A 72 -14.01 -0.60 -4.96
CA GLN A 72 -14.70 0.63 -5.35
C GLN A 72 -15.74 1.04 -4.32
N GLY A 73 -16.20 0.10 -3.52
CA GLY A 73 -17.20 0.38 -2.52
C GLY A 73 -16.57 0.87 -1.24
N ASN A 74 -17.37 0.94 -0.22
CA ASN A 74 -16.93 1.44 1.06
C ASN A 74 -16.24 0.38 1.92
N ALA A 75 -16.45 -0.90 1.62
CA ALA A 75 -15.83 -2.03 2.34
C ALA A 75 -15.82 -1.78 3.85
N GLY A 76 -16.98 -1.42 4.41
CA GLY A 76 -17.08 -1.13 5.83
C GLY A 76 -16.42 0.17 6.25
N GLY A 77 -16.21 1.09 5.31
CA GLY A 77 -15.56 2.37 5.58
C GLY A 77 -14.08 2.37 5.28
N TYR A 78 -13.53 1.26 4.77
CA TYR A 78 -12.09 1.12 4.59
C TYR A 78 -11.65 1.06 3.13
N GLY A 79 -12.58 1.17 2.17
CA GLY A 79 -12.27 0.91 0.77
C GLY A 79 -11.16 1.78 0.20
N ALA A 80 -11.29 3.10 0.31
CA ALA A 80 -10.26 4.00 -0.24
C ALA A 80 -8.93 3.82 0.48
N LEU A 81 -8.97 3.65 1.80
CA LEU A 81 -7.75 3.46 2.58
C LEU A 81 -7.08 2.15 2.17
N ALA A 82 -7.85 1.07 2.02
CA ALA A 82 -7.28 -0.22 1.65
C ALA A 82 -6.60 -0.18 0.29
N ARG A 83 -7.23 0.48 -0.71
CA ARG A 83 -6.61 0.62 -2.03
C ARG A 83 -5.23 1.26 -1.92
N HIS A 84 -5.15 2.35 -1.19
CA HIS A 84 -3.91 3.11 -1.09
C HIS A 84 -2.88 2.42 -0.21
N ILE A 85 -3.33 1.71 0.82
CA ILE A 85 -2.43 0.94 1.69
C ILE A 85 -1.75 -0.17 0.90
N VAL A 86 -2.50 -0.90 0.07
CA VAL A 86 -1.89 -1.97 -0.73
C VAL A 86 -0.92 -1.40 -1.76
N ALA A 87 -1.30 -0.31 -2.42
CA ALA A 87 -0.37 0.33 -3.36
C ALA A 87 0.89 0.80 -2.63
N ALA A 88 0.72 1.38 -1.44
CA ALA A 88 1.87 1.82 -0.65
C ALA A 88 2.77 0.65 -0.25
N LEU A 89 2.18 -0.49 0.10
CA LEU A 89 2.94 -1.70 0.42
C LEU A 89 3.80 -2.13 -0.76
N LEU A 90 3.18 -2.21 -1.94
CA LEU A 90 3.91 -2.64 -3.14
C LEU A 90 5.00 -1.64 -3.53
N ASN A 91 4.71 -0.35 -3.40
CA ASN A 91 5.70 0.69 -3.65
C ASN A 91 6.88 0.58 -2.69
N ALA A 92 6.60 0.39 -1.41
CA ALA A 92 7.66 0.29 -0.39
C ALA A 92 8.50 -0.96 -0.63
N ALA A 93 7.84 -2.09 -0.88
CA ALA A 93 8.56 -3.35 -1.07
C ALA A 93 9.40 -3.35 -2.34
N SER A 94 9.02 -2.56 -3.34
CA SER A 94 9.79 -2.46 -4.59
C SER A 94 10.80 -1.32 -4.58
N GLY A 95 10.93 -0.61 -3.45
CA GLY A 95 11.91 0.46 -3.31
C GLY A 95 11.54 1.77 -3.96
N LYS A 96 10.28 1.94 -4.37
CA LYS A 96 9.84 3.16 -5.07
C LYS A 96 9.58 4.32 -4.13
N THR A 97 9.44 4.06 -2.83
CA THR A 97 9.16 5.09 -1.83
C THR A 97 10.17 4.97 -0.70
N PRO A 98 11.39 5.53 -0.89
CA PRO A 98 12.44 5.35 0.11
C PRO A 98 12.08 5.89 1.49
N VAL A 99 11.15 6.84 1.57
CA VAL A 99 10.75 7.44 2.84
C VAL A 99 9.68 6.64 3.57
N LEU A 100 9.16 5.58 2.95
CA LEU A 100 8.06 4.81 3.51
C LEU A 100 8.40 3.33 3.41
N SER A 101 8.71 2.71 4.54
CA SER A 101 9.07 1.30 4.58
C SER A 101 7.83 0.41 4.62
N VAL A 102 8.02 -0.87 4.32
CA VAL A 102 6.97 -1.87 4.46
C VAL A 102 6.43 -1.88 5.89
N MET A 103 7.33 -1.82 6.88
CA MET A 103 6.92 -1.81 8.28
C MET A 103 6.09 -0.58 8.61
N ALA A 104 6.44 0.58 8.05
CA ALA A 104 5.68 1.80 8.29
C ALA A 104 4.27 1.67 7.70
N VAL A 105 4.14 1.05 6.55
CA VAL A 105 2.81 0.83 5.94
C VAL A 105 1.97 -0.07 6.84
N HIS A 106 2.56 -1.15 7.36
CA HIS A 106 1.86 -2.02 8.31
C HIS A 106 1.40 -1.23 9.54
N THR A 107 2.28 -0.40 10.09
CA THR A 107 1.97 0.37 11.28
C THR A 107 0.80 1.33 11.03
N ILE A 108 0.80 2.00 9.88
CA ILE A 108 -0.29 2.93 9.56
C ILE A 108 -1.63 2.21 9.56
N TRP A 109 -1.73 1.09 8.86
CA TRP A 109 -2.99 0.35 8.81
C TRP A 109 -3.36 -0.24 10.17
N ASN A 110 -2.39 -0.89 10.84
CA ASN A 110 -2.69 -1.61 12.06
C ASN A 110 -3.09 -0.66 13.19
N ASP A 111 -2.44 0.50 13.29
CA ASP A 111 -2.85 1.50 14.26
C ASP A 111 -4.23 2.04 13.96
N PHE A 112 -4.50 2.29 12.68
CA PHE A 112 -5.79 2.83 12.30
C PHE A 112 -6.93 1.86 12.64
N VAL A 113 -6.78 0.56 12.33
CA VAL A 113 -7.87 -0.39 12.63
C VAL A 113 -8.01 -0.62 14.12
N ALA A 114 -6.95 -0.43 14.90
CA ALA A 114 -7.00 -0.63 16.35
C ALA A 114 -7.65 0.55 17.06
N THR A 115 -7.45 1.78 16.58
CA THR A 115 -7.85 2.98 17.32
C THR A 115 -8.74 3.93 16.54
N GLY A 116 -8.92 3.71 15.24
CA GLY A 116 -9.69 4.62 14.38
C GLY A 116 -8.89 5.80 13.86
N ARG A 117 -7.59 5.84 14.14
CA ARG A 117 -6.73 6.93 13.68
C ARG A 117 -5.28 6.48 13.67
N TYR A 118 -4.46 7.24 12.95
CA TYR A 118 -3.02 7.05 12.94
C TYR A 118 -2.37 8.32 13.46
N GLU A 119 -1.36 8.16 14.30
CA GLU A 119 -0.66 9.28 14.93
C GLU A 119 0.74 9.36 14.33
N PRO A 120 0.94 10.20 13.27
CA PRO A 120 2.26 10.30 12.63
C PRO A 120 3.31 10.95 13.53
N THR A 121 2.90 11.85 14.38
CA THR A 121 3.75 12.38 15.45
C THR A 121 2.89 12.59 16.68
N ALA A 122 3.53 12.73 17.82
CA ALA A 122 2.81 12.85 19.09
C ALA A 122 1.82 14.00 19.04
N GLY A 123 0.55 13.70 19.36
CA GLY A 123 -0.50 14.70 19.43
C GLY A 123 -1.17 15.03 18.09
N VAL A 124 -0.68 14.46 16.99
CA VAL A 124 -1.29 14.68 15.67
C VAL A 124 -2.01 13.40 15.25
N HIS A 125 -3.32 13.50 15.00
CA HIS A 125 -4.14 12.34 14.68
C HIS A 125 -4.69 12.46 13.26
N TRP A 126 -4.49 11.41 12.46
CA TRP A 126 -5.01 11.35 11.10
C TRP A 126 -6.15 10.34 11.02
N ASP A 127 -7.26 10.77 10.43
CA ASP A 127 -8.34 9.86 10.05
C ASP A 127 -8.00 9.20 8.70
N ALA A 128 -8.90 8.35 8.21
CA ALA A 128 -8.65 7.63 6.97
C ALA A 128 -8.38 8.58 5.81
N GLU A 129 -9.13 9.69 5.73
CA GLU A 129 -8.99 10.63 4.63
C GLU A 129 -7.61 11.27 4.60
N LYS A 130 -7.11 11.67 5.76
CA LYS A 130 -5.77 12.28 5.85
C LYS A 130 -4.68 11.28 5.52
N ILE A 131 -4.86 10.03 5.95
CA ILE A 131 -3.91 8.98 5.61
C ILE A 131 -3.86 8.79 4.09
N VAL A 132 -5.02 8.74 3.44
CA VAL A 132 -5.09 8.59 1.98
C VAL A 132 -4.37 9.75 1.28
N VAL A 133 -4.59 10.99 1.75
CA VAL A 133 -3.92 12.16 1.17
C VAL A 133 -2.40 11.99 1.29
N TYR A 134 -1.93 11.57 2.46
CA TYR A 134 -0.49 11.35 2.65
C TYR A 134 0.04 10.28 1.70
N LEU A 135 -0.64 9.13 1.63
CA LEU A 135 -0.17 8.04 0.79
C LEU A 135 -0.15 8.45 -0.67
N LYS A 136 -1.16 9.21 -1.12
CA LYS A 136 -1.19 9.69 -2.51
C LYS A 136 0.01 10.59 -2.81
N SER A 137 0.52 11.31 -1.83
CA SER A 137 1.67 12.17 -2.04
C SER A 137 2.94 11.36 -2.36
N THR A 138 2.95 10.08 -2.04
CA THR A 138 4.08 9.19 -2.38
C THR A 138 3.89 8.49 -3.72
N MET A 139 2.81 8.79 -4.43
CA MET A 139 2.41 8.12 -5.66
C MET A 139 2.21 9.14 -6.80
N PRO A 140 3.26 9.85 -7.19
CA PRO A 140 3.11 10.88 -8.22
C PRO A 140 2.96 10.32 -9.63
N LEU A 141 3.25 9.03 -9.83
CA LEU A 141 3.24 8.43 -11.17
C LEU A 141 2.04 7.52 -11.41
#